data_0e9cd88e210410526c13ea57f58120e4
#
_entry.id   0e9cd88e210410526c13ea57f58120e4
#
_cell.length_a   1.000
_cell.length_b   1.000
_cell.length_c   1.000
_cell.angle_alpha   90.00
_cell.angle_beta   90.00
_cell.angle_gamma   90.00
#
_symmetry.space_group_name_H-M   'P 1'
#
loop_
_entity.id
_entity.type
_entity.pdbx_description
1 polymer ?
#
loop_
_entity_poly.entity_id
_entity_poly.type
_entity_poly.pdbx_seq_one_letter_code
_entity_poly.pdbx_strand_id
1 'polypeptide(L)'
;MPTIQKRGDTYRIRVSAGYDSSGKQIMKSTTWKPAPGMTPKQTQKELDRQAVLFEERVNSGQYMDGNIKLDAFVEQWFTDYADKNLKPSTLSLYHLLMRRVSPAIGHIRMDKLRPNHLLQLYSQLEEVDNLNTLSYIAAPGLEKAVEESGMTKAKLCELAGVNVATLRAAQAGKAIAYTSASQIAQALHKPLAQVFAPSGRTRKLSKSTVAHYHRFLSAVFTTAVEWQVIPENPCARVKPPKEERKDVQYLDEKQAAILLDALQEQPFQYRAMVTTLLYSGMRRGELCGLEWDDVDFHNRLIHVNRNAVYIPGKGTADGTTKTENSERVMKLPSVVMDLLEEQRRKQTEQRLLMGDRWNDSRKVFTQPNGKPICMSSLSKWIKRFSVSLGLPPITAHSLRHTNATLLIAGGTNIRTVAGRLGHASPSTTGNIYSHAIKTADEIAADSLDALLNPAGYRHA
;
A
#
# COMPACT_ATOMS: atom_id res chain seq x y z
N MET A 1 -13.14 6.34 -47.41
CA MET A 1 -13.92 7.59 -47.49
C MET A 1 -14.86 7.71 -46.29
N PRO A 2 -15.02 8.89 -45.73
CA PRO A 2 -15.94 9.12 -44.63
C PRO A 2 -17.40 8.93 -45.08
N THR A 3 -18.21 8.29 -44.23
CA THR A 3 -19.66 8.20 -44.44
C THR A 3 -20.33 9.26 -43.59
N ILE A 4 -21.18 10.10 -44.23
CA ILE A 4 -21.86 11.22 -43.59
C ILE A 4 -23.35 10.89 -43.50
N GLN A 5 -23.93 11.05 -42.27
CA GLN A 5 -25.35 10.86 -42.02
C GLN A 5 -25.93 12.08 -41.35
N LYS A 6 -26.95 12.69 -41.92
CA LYS A 6 -27.68 13.82 -41.30
C LYS A 6 -28.59 13.30 -40.18
N ARG A 7 -28.57 13.98 -39.02
CA ARG A 7 -29.40 13.69 -37.85
C ARG A 7 -30.00 14.99 -37.31
N GLY A 8 -31.19 15.34 -37.74
CA GLY A 8 -31.80 16.64 -37.43
C GLY A 8 -30.90 17.79 -37.89
N ASP A 9 -30.48 18.65 -36.92
CA ASP A 9 -29.60 19.80 -37.18
C ASP A 9 -28.11 19.45 -37.12
N THR A 10 -27.74 18.18 -37.00
CA THR A 10 -26.36 17.72 -36.88
C THR A 10 -26.00 16.69 -37.94
N TYR A 11 -24.70 16.56 -38.22
CA TYR A 11 -24.15 15.57 -39.15
C TYR A 11 -23.23 14.62 -38.42
N ARG A 12 -23.47 13.32 -38.56
CA ARG A 12 -22.56 12.27 -38.04
C ARG A 12 -21.63 11.84 -39.15
N ILE A 13 -20.33 12.04 -38.95
CA ILE A 13 -19.26 11.60 -39.86
C ILE A 13 -18.68 10.32 -39.31
N ARG A 14 -18.52 9.28 -40.14
CA ARG A 14 -17.95 7.98 -39.78
C ARG A 14 -16.78 7.66 -40.69
N VAL A 15 -15.70 7.13 -40.10
CA VAL A 15 -14.47 6.71 -40.79
C VAL A 15 -14.04 5.34 -40.25
N SER A 16 -13.56 4.47 -41.15
CA SER A 16 -12.95 3.21 -40.76
C SER A 16 -11.55 3.46 -40.18
N ALA A 17 -11.26 2.86 -39.05
CA ALA A 17 -9.93 2.87 -38.42
C ALA A 17 -9.23 1.49 -38.56
N GLY A 18 -9.56 0.72 -39.61
CA GLY A 18 -9.03 -0.62 -39.81
C GLY A 18 -9.91 -1.71 -39.21
N TYR A 19 -9.28 -2.84 -38.88
CA TYR A 19 -9.94 -4.03 -38.31
C TYR A 19 -9.30 -4.42 -37.02
N ASP A 20 -10.07 -4.99 -36.08
CA ASP A 20 -9.55 -5.56 -34.86
C ASP A 20 -8.91 -6.95 -35.08
N SER A 21 -8.36 -7.54 -34.03
CA SER A 21 -7.72 -8.88 -34.09
C SER A 21 -8.69 -10.01 -34.43
N SER A 22 -9.98 -9.78 -34.38
CA SER A 22 -11.04 -10.72 -34.79
C SER A 22 -11.50 -10.52 -36.23
N GLY A 23 -10.93 -9.53 -36.95
CA GLY A 23 -11.31 -9.17 -38.33
C GLY A 23 -12.55 -8.28 -38.41
N LYS A 24 -13.07 -7.77 -37.31
CA LYS A 24 -14.20 -6.85 -37.29
C LYS A 24 -13.74 -5.41 -37.53
N GLN A 25 -14.44 -4.70 -38.43
CA GLN A 25 -14.13 -3.33 -38.79
C GLN A 25 -14.34 -2.37 -37.61
N ILE A 26 -13.30 -1.60 -37.27
CA ILE A 26 -13.35 -0.55 -36.27
C ILE A 26 -13.82 0.74 -36.91
N MET A 27 -15.00 1.23 -36.50
CA MET A 27 -15.57 2.47 -37.02
C MET A 27 -15.46 3.58 -36.00
N LYS A 28 -14.83 4.69 -36.35
CA LYS A 28 -14.79 5.92 -35.55
C LYS A 28 -15.85 6.90 -36.07
N SER A 29 -16.43 7.70 -35.14
CA SER A 29 -17.45 8.67 -35.56
C SER A 29 -17.34 9.97 -34.75
N THR A 30 -17.63 11.08 -35.44
CA THR A 30 -17.78 12.40 -34.80
C THR A 30 -19.11 13.04 -35.22
N THR A 31 -19.61 13.97 -34.39
CA THR A 31 -20.82 14.73 -34.72
C THR A 31 -20.44 16.17 -34.91
N TRP A 32 -20.84 16.77 -36.03
CA TRP A 32 -20.64 18.18 -36.33
C TRP A 32 -21.99 18.90 -36.43
N LYS A 33 -22.08 20.12 -35.93
CA LYS A 33 -23.24 20.98 -36.02
C LYS A 33 -22.86 22.25 -36.77
N PRO A 34 -23.62 22.64 -37.81
CA PRO A 34 -23.39 23.91 -38.50
C PRO A 34 -23.53 25.10 -37.55
N ALA A 35 -22.74 26.14 -37.78
CA ALA A 35 -22.90 27.39 -37.06
C ALA A 35 -24.22 28.09 -37.46
N PRO A 36 -24.88 28.81 -36.54
CA PRO A 36 -26.07 29.58 -36.87
C PRO A 36 -25.82 30.58 -38.01
N GLY A 37 -26.73 30.62 -39.02
CA GLY A 37 -26.63 31.56 -40.15
C GLY A 37 -25.88 31.04 -41.37
N MET A 38 -25.34 29.80 -41.36
CA MET A 38 -24.72 29.22 -42.54
C MET A 38 -25.74 28.89 -43.60
N THR A 39 -25.43 29.27 -44.84
CA THR A 39 -26.22 28.86 -46.01
C THR A 39 -26.02 27.38 -46.32
N PRO A 40 -26.95 26.69 -47.01
CA PRO A 40 -26.80 25.28 -47.35
C PRO A 40 -25.49 24.95 -48.10
N LYS A 41 -25.02 25.83 -48.97
CA LYS A 41 -23.77 25.68 -49.72
C LYS A 41 -22.54 25.81 -48.80
N GLN A 42 -22.56 26.75 -47.85
CA GLN A 42 -21.49 26.89 -46.83
C GLN A 42 -21.47 25.71 -45.88
N THR A 43 -22.64 25.22 -45.46
CA THR A 43 -22.78 24.02 -44.61
C THR A 43 -22.17 22.80 -45.29
N GLN A 44 -22.45 22.57 -46.55
CA GLN A 44 -21.90 21.44 -47.30
C GLN A 44 -20.38 21.55 -47.43
N LYS A 45 -19.86 22.69 -47.84
CA LYS A 45 -18.41 22.92 -47.97
C LYS A 45 -17.65 22.70 -46.66
N GLU A 46 -18.19 23.19 -45.55
CA GLU A 46 -17.54 23.02 -44.24
C GLU A 46 -17.70 21.60 -43.72
N LEU A 47 -18.83 20.93 -44.01
CA LEU A 47 -19.05 19.51 -43.70
C LEU A 47 -18.03 18.62 -44.40
N ASP A 48 -17.79 18.84 -45.71
CA ASP A 48 -16.78 18.10 -46.47
C ASP A 48 -15.37 18.33 -45.91
N ARG A 49 -15.05 19.58 -45.55
CA ARG A 49 -13.79 19.92 -44.89
C ARG A 49 -13.63 19.20 -43.55
N GLN A 50 -14.66 19.19 -42.73
CA GLN A 50 -14.64 18.50 -41.42
C GLN A 50 -14.52 16.98 -41.61
N ALA A 51 -15.12 16.42 -42.64
CA ALA A 51 -15.02 15.01 -42.98
C ALA A 51 -13.57 14.62 -43.35
N VAL A 52 -12.91 15.41 -44.20
CA VAL A 52 -11.50 15.21 -44.58
C VAL A 52 -10.59 15.33 -43.35
N LEU A 53 -10.73 16.39 -42.54
CA LEU A 53 -9.96 16.59 -41.35
C LEU A 53 -10.17 15.47 -40.30
N PHE A 54 -11.37 14.90 -40.27
CA PHE A 54 -11.67 13.78 -39.40
C PHE A 54 -11.02 12.48 -39.92
N GLU A 55 -11.07 12.25 -41.22
CA GLU A 55 -10.42 11.10 -41.87
C GLU A 55 -8.90 11.14 -41.67
N GLU A 56 -8.26 12.28 -41.91
CA GLU A 56 -6.83 12.48 -41.65
C GLU A 56 -6.45 12.18 -40.18
N ARG A 57 -7.22 12.68 -39.21
CA ARG A 57 -7.00 12.41 -37.78
C ARG A 57 -7.16 10.94 -37.43
N VAL A 58 -8.10 10.24 -38.03
CA VAL A 58 -8.28 8.79 -37.81
C VAL A 58 -7.14 8.00 -38.43
N ASN A 59 -6.75 8.32 -39.67
CA ASN A 59 -5.70 7.61 -40.41
C ASN A 59 -4.30 7.88 -39.87
N SER A 60 -4.05 9.08 -39.32
CA SER A 60 -2.78 9.43 -38.66
C SER A 60 -2.66 8.90 -37.24
N GLY A 61 -3.67 8.18 -36.72
CA GLY A 61 -3.70 7.73 -35.34
C GLY A 61 -3.92 8.84 -34.30
N GLN A 62 -4.20 10.07 -34.76
CA GLN A 62 -4.43 11.22 -33.85
C GLN A 62 -5.88 11.30 -33.32
N TYR A 63 -6.74 10.40 -33.77
CA TYR A 63 -8.11 10.32 -33.26
C TYR A 63 -8.16 9.56 -31.95
N MET A 64 -8.44 10.28 -30.91
CA MET A 64 -8.54 9.75 -29.54
C MET A 64 -10.01 9.54 -29.18
N ASP A 65 -10.35 8.32 -28.77
CA ASP A 65 -11.72 7.97 -28.34
C ASP A 65 -11.93 8.25 -26.86
N GLY A 66 -11.77 9.51 -26.49
CA GLY A 66 -11.95 9.97 -25.11
C GLY A 66 -13.41 10.04 -24.62
N ASN A 67 -14.36 9.50 -25.39
CA ASN A 67 -15.78 9.46 -25.01
C ASN A 67 -16.06 8.53 -23.83
N ILE A 68 -15.18 7.59 -23.56
CA ILE A 68 -15.29 6.67 -22.43
C ILE A 68 -15.22 7.45 -21.10
N LYS A 69 -16.04 7.07 -20.12
CA LYS A 69 -15.98 7.61 -18.76
C LYS A 69 -14.75 7.06 -18.02
N LEU A 70 -14.25 7.81 -17.03
CA LEU A 70 -13.10 7.37 -16.24
C LEU A 70 -13.34 5.99 -15.58
N ASP A 71 -14.52 5.74 -15.01
CA ASP A 71 -14.83 4.45 -14.39
C ASP A 71 -14.68 3.28 -15.36
N ALA A 72 -15.28 3.41 -16.54
CA ALA A 72 -15.22 2.37 -17.57
C ALA A 72 -13.80 2.17 -18.12
N PHE A 73 -13.04 3.26 -18.27
CA PHE A 73 -11.64 3.18 -18.67
C PHE A 73 -10.78 2.50 -17.61
N VAL A 74 -10.99 2.80 -16.33
CA VAL A 74 -10.23 2.19 -15.23
C VAL A 74 -10.54 0.70 -15.10
N GLU A 75 -11.78 0.26 -15.29
CA GLU A 75 -12.14 -1.17 -15.33
C GLU A 75 -11.40 -1.90 -16.46
N GLN A 76 -11.38 -1.32 -17.65
CA GLN A 76 -10.61 -1.85 -18.77
C GLN A 76 -9.11 -1.86 -18.45
N TRP A 77 -8.58 -0.78 -17.88
CA TRP A 77 -7.19 -0.67 -17.49
C TRP A 77 -6.78 -1.74 -16.45
N PHE A 78 -7.66 -2.05 -15.49
CA PHE A 78 -7.42 -3.16 -14.57
C PHE A 78 -7.30 -4.49 -15.32
N THR A 79 -8.26 -4.82 -16.17
CA THR A 79 -8.31 -6.10 -16.88
C THR A 79 -7.15 -6.27 -17.87
N ASP A 80 -6.88 -5.23 -18.66
CA ASP A 80 -5.96 -5.34 -19.80
C ASP A 80 -4.51 -5.12 -19.42
N TYR A 81 -4.26 -4.31 -18.37
CA TYR A 81 -2.92 -3.91 -17.98
C TYR A 81 -2.58 -4.26 -16.53
N ALA A 82 -3.36 -3.77 -15.56
CA ALA A 82 -2.94 -3.77 -14.17
C ALA A 82 -2.86 -5.20 -13.58
N ASP A 83 -3.84 -6.05 -13.87
CA ASP A 83 -3.90 -7.44 -13.37
C ASP A 83 -2.72 -8.29 -13.87
N LYS A 84 -2.18 -7.94 -15.05
CA LYS A 84 -1.05 -8.65 -15.67
C LYS A 84 0.31 -8.11 -15.24
N ASN A 85 0.40 -6.82 -14.92
CA ASN A 85 1.67 -6.12 -14.74
C ASN A 85 1.94 -5.65 -13.31
N LEU A 86 0.92 -5.53 -12.46
CA LEU A 86 1.09 -4.99 -11.12
C LEU A 86 1.06 -6.08 -10.03
N LYS A 87 1.78 -5.82 -8.96
CA LYS A 87 1.77 -6.74 -7.80
C LYS A 87 0.39 -6.75 -7.11
N PRO A 88 -0.05 -7.89 -6.55
CA PRO A 88 -1.36 -8.02 -5.90
C PRO A 88 -1.63 -6.98 -4.80
N SER A 89 -0.60 -6.57 -4.06
CA SER A 89 -0.72 -5.52 -3.04
C SER A 89 -1.00 -4.13 -3.63
N THR A 90 -0.43 -3.83 -4.80
CA THR A 90 -0.68 -2.57 -5.52
C THR A 90 -2.08 -2.56 -6.11
N LEU A 91 -2.52 -3.68 -6.70
CA LEU A 91 -3.89 -3.86 -7.20
C LEU A 91 -4.92 -3.64 -6.08
N SER A 92 -4.73 -4.31 -4.93
CA SER A 92 -5.63 -4.14 -3.77
C SER A 92 -5.69 -2.69 -3.30
N LEU A 93 -4.56 -1.99 -3.31
CA LEU A 93 -4.52 -0.55 -2.99
C LEU A 93 -5.28 0.26 -4.03
N TYR A 94 -5.07 0.03 -5.31
CA TYR A 94 -5.71 0.80 -6.39
C TYR A 94 -7.22 0.60 -6.42
N HIS A 95 -7.71 -0.63 -6.20
CA HIS A 95 -9.15 -0.87 -6.01
C HIS A 95 -9.71 -0.13 -4.80
N LEU A 96 -8.95 -0.06 -3.70
CA LEU A 96 -9.36 0.72 -2.52
C LEU A 96 -9.43 2.23 -2.83
N LEU A 97 -8.45 2.77 -3.53
CA LEU A 97 -8.44 4.19 -3.92
C LEU A 97 -9.61 4.51 -4.86
N MET A 98 -9.94 3.60 -5.78
CA MET A 98 -11.02 3.77 -6.74
C MET A 98 -12.39 3.96 -6.09
N ARG A 99 -12.62 3.38 -4.91
CA ARG A 99 -13.87 3.56 -4.14
C ARG A 99 -14.20 5.02 -3.84
N ARG A 100 -13.19 5.89 -3.76
CA ARG A 100 -13.37 7.34 -3.55
C ARG A 100 -13.26 8.15 -4.83
N VAL A 101 -12.47 7.69 -5.78
CA VAL A 101 -12.30 8.34 -7.08
C VAL A 101 -13.57 8.22 -7.92
N SER A 102 -14.17 7.02 -7.98
CA SER A 102 -15.35 6.73 -8.79
C SER A 102 -16.54 7.66 -8.49
N PRO A 103 -17.03 7.82 -7.24
CA PRO A 103 -18.13 8.73 -6.97
C PRO A 103 -17.82 10.20 -7.26
N ALA A 104 -16.56 10.62 -7.12
CA ALA A 104 -16.15 12.01 -7.27
C ALA A 104 -16.00 12.44 -8.74
N ILE A 105 -15.26 11.67 -9.53
CA ILE A 105 -14.89 12.03 -10.91
C ILE A 105 -15.08 10.87 -11.91
N GLY A 106 -15.50 9.69 -11.49
CA GLY A 106 -15.62 8.49 -12.34
C GLY A 106 -16.63 8.65 -13.48
N HIS A 107 -17.67 9.46 -13.28
CA HIS A 107 -18.69 9.78 -14.26
C HIS A 107 -18.22 10.71 -15.38
N ILE A 108 -17.06 11.37 -15.22
CA ILE A 108 -16.52 12.34 -16.19
C ILE A 108 -15.87 11.57 -17.34
N ARG A 109 -16.11 12.03 -18.57
CA ARG A 109 -15.46 11.48 -19.75
C ARG A 109 -13.98 11.81 -19.76
N MET A 110 -13.16 10.89 -20.27
CA MET A 110 -11.70 11.02 -20.32
C MET A 110 -11.25 12.29 -21.08
N ASP A 111 -11.94 12.62 -22.22
CA ASP A 111 -11.65 13.83 -23.01
C ASP A 111 -12.06 15.15 -22.33
N LYS A 112 -12.86 15.10 -21.26
CA LYS A 112 -13.34 16.24 -20.48
C LYS A 112 -12.67 16.39 -19.13
N LEU A 113 -11.86 15.41 -18.72
CA LEU A 113 -11.07 15.52 -17.51
C LEU A 113 -10.04 16.66 -17.62
N ARG A 114 -10.00 17.51 -16.60
CA ARG A 114 -9.13 18.69 -16.53
C ARG A 114 -8.39 18.72 -15.20
N PRO A 115 -7.22 19.38 -15.12
CA PRO A 115 -6.47 19.56 -13.87
C PRO A 115 -7.32 20.04 -12.69
N ASN A 116 -8.30 20.91 -12.95
CA ASN A 116 -9.18 21.45 -11.90
C ASN A 116 -10.04 20.37 -11.21
N HIS A 117 -10.49 19.34 -11.94
CA HIS A 117 -11.23 18.21 -11.33
C HIS A 117 -10.36 17.44 -10.33
N LEU A 118 -9.06 17.32 -10.62
CA LEU A 118 -8.10 16.66 -9.73
C LEU A 118 -7.83 17.50 -8.48
N LEU A 119 -7.67 18.83 -8.65
CA LEU A 119 -7.50 19.75 -7.52
C LEU A 119 -8.72 19.70 -6.59
N GLN A 120 -9.93 19.73 -7.14
CA GLN A 120 -11.17 19.59 -6.38
C GLN A 120 -11.25 18.26 -5.64
N LEU A 121 -10.90 17.14 -6.32
CA LEU A 121 -10.82 15.83 -5.68
C LEU A 121 -9.84 15.84 -4.51
N TYR A 122 -8.64 16.41 -4.67
CA TYR A 122 -7.63 16.41 -3.59
C TYR A 122 -8.09 17.26 -2.41
N SER A 123 -8.71 18.43 -2.66
CA SER A 123 -9.30 19.25 -1.60
C SER A 123 -10.39 18.49 -0.84
N GLN A 124 -11.30 17.83 -1.55
CA GLN A 124 -12.34 17.00 -0.94
C GLN A 124 -11.77 15.87 -0.09
N LEU A 125 -10.67 15.22 -0.55
CA LEU A 125 -10.01 14.16 0.20
C LEU A 125 -9.31 14.70 1.47
N GLU A 126 -8.88 15.95 1.48
CA GLU A 126 -8.27 16.59 2.65
C GLU A 126 -9.31 17.14 3.62
N GLU A 127 -10.44 17.63 3.14
CA GLU A 127 -11.41 18.34 3.97
C GLU A 127 -12.30 17.43 4.80
N VAL A 128 -12.85 16.38 4.22
CA VAL A 128 -13.80 15.50 4.93
C VAL A 128 -13.78 14.08 4.39
N ASP A 129 -13.80 13.12 5.28
CA ASP A 129 -13.99 11.70 4.96
C ASP A 129 -15.49 11.40 4.69
N ASN A 130 -16.05 11.98 3.61
CA ASN A 130 -17.47 11.91 3.28
C ASN A 130 -17.91 10.61 2.60
N LEU A 131 -17.00 9.69 2.27
CA LEU A 131 -17.31 8.49 1.51
C LEU A 131 -17.01 7.21 2.33
N ASN A 132 -18.03 6.71 3.01
CA ASN A 132 -18.09 5.33 3.56
C ASN A 132 -17.01 4.92 4.58
N THR A 133 -16.26 5.82 5.15
CA THR A 133 -15.44 5.60 6.34
C THR A 133 -16.03 6.25 7.58
N LEU A 134 -17.32 6.58 7.53
CA LEU A 134 -18.04 6.90 8.76
C LEU A 134 -17.88 5.65 9.64
N SER A 135 -17.11 5.80 10.70
CA SER A 135 -17.15 4.84 11.76
C SER A 135 -18.45 5.06 12.54
N TYR A 136 -19.09 3.98 12.90
CA TYR A 136 -20.34 3.98 13.62
C TYR A 136 -20.12 3.47 15.04
N ILE A 137 -20.72 4.09 16.01
CA ILE A 137 -20.79 3.64 17.38
C ILE A 137 -22.18 3.05 17.65
N ALA A 138 -22.26 2.10 18.56
CA ALA A 138 -23.54 1.54 18.98
C ALA A 138 -24.44 2.65 19.53
N ALA A 139 -25.67 2.72 19.01
CA ALA A 139 -26.76 3.48 19.62
C ALA A 139 -27.40 2.63 20.75
N PRO A 140 -28.09 3.26 21.70
CA PRO A 140 -28.77 2.52 22.79
C PRO A 140 -29.69 1.39 22.32
N GLY A 141 -30.18 1.47 21.09
CA GLY A 141 -31.03 0.44 20.48
C GLY A 141 -30.31 -0.84 20.07
N LEU A 142 -28.98 -0.89 20.00
CA LEU A 142 -28.25 -2.09 19.56
C LEU A 142 -28.41 -3.24 20.56
N GLU A 143 -28.21 -3.03 21.85
CA GLU A 143 -28.29 -4.08 22.85
C GLU A 143 -29.73 -4.66 22.89
N LYS A 144 -30.71 -3.77 22.91
CA LYS A 144 -32.13 -4.17 22.89
C LYS A 144 -32.45 -4.96 21.62
N ALA A 145 -31.99 -4.55 20.44
CA ALA A 145 -32.23 -5.27 19.19
C ALA A 145 -31.54 -6.64 19.16
N VAL A 146 -30.35 -6.77 19.77
CA VAL A 146 -29.67 -8.07 19.90
C VAL A 146 -30.45 -9.01 20.83
N GLU A 147 -30.96 -8.53 21.96
CA GLU A 147 -31.77 -9.30 22.89
C GLU A 147 -33.12 -9.73 22.26
N GLU A 148 -33.84 -8.79 21.64
CA GLU A 148 -35.08 -9.05 20.93
C GLU A 148 -34.93 -10.09 19.81
N SER A 149 -33.75 -10.17 19.18
CA SER A 149 -33.49 -11.14 18.10
C SER A 149 -33.44 -12.60 18.58
N GLY A 150 -33.23 -12.84 19.88
CA GLY A 150 -33.04 -14.18 20.46
C GLY A 150 -31.85 -14.96 19.91
N MET A 151 -31.00 -14.32 19.08
CA MET A 151 -29.85 -14.95 18.44
C MET A 151 -28.62 -14.95 19.34
N THR A 152 -27.84 -16.03 19.31
CA THR A 152 -26.49 -16.00 19.89
C THR A 152 -25.61 -15.05 19.11
N LYS A 153 -24.63 -14.42 19.80
CA LYS A 153 -23.66 -13.51 19.14
C LYS A 153 -22.95 -14.17 17.96
N ALA A 154 -22.64 -15.46 18.06
CA ALA A 154 -22.00 -16.22 16.98
C ALA A 154 -22.90 -16.31 15.75
N LYS A 155 -24.19 -16.65 15.93
CA LYS A 155 -25.16 -16.79 14.85
C LYS A 155 -25.48 -15.44 14.18
N LEU A 156 -25.61 -14.38 14.98
CA LEU A 156 -25.78 -13.02 14.45
C LEU A 156 -24.58 -12.59 13.60
N CYS A 157 -23.37 -12.87 14.04
CA CYS A 157 -22.15 -12.54 13.31
C CYS A 157 -22.01 -13.36 12.03
N GLU A 158 -22.40 -14.62 12.03
CA GLU A 158 -22.44 -15.47 10.84
C GLU A 158 -23.43 -14.93 9.79
N LEU A 159 -24.64 -14.60 10.20
CA LEU A 159 -25.66 -13.99 9.31
C LEU A 159 -25.23 -12.63 8.78
N ALA A 160 -24.62 -11.82 9.63
CA ALA A 160 -24.10 -10.50 9.25
C ALA A 160 -22.79 -10.55 8.44
N GLY A 161 -22.14 -11.71 8.32
CA GLY A 161 -20.84 -11.82 7.68
C GLY A 161 -19.73 -11.01 8.38
N VAL A 162 -19.82 -10.81 9.71
CA VAL A 162 -18.85 -10.02 10.50
C VAL A 162 -18.18 -10.88 11.57
N ASN A 163 -16.96 -10.46 11.96
CA ASN A 163 -16.27 -11.15 13.06
C ASN A 163 -16.93 -10.85 14.42
N VAL A 164 -17.01 -11.85 15.30
CA VAL A 164 -17.51 -11.69 16.67
C VAL A 164 -16.78 -10.59 17.45
N ALA A 165 -15.47 -10.41 17.19
CA ALA A 165 -14.70 -9.31 17.79
C ALA A 165 -15.22 -7.93 17.35
N THR A 166 -15.76 -7.79 16.14
CA THR A 166 -16.36 -6.55 15.65
C THR A 166 -17.64 -6.21 16.39
N LEU A 167 -18.51 -7.19 16.61
CA LEU A 167 -19.73 -7.01 17.39
C LEU A 167 -19.42 -6.66 18.85
N ARG A 168 -18.47 -7.37 19.47
CA ARG A 168 -18.02 -7.05 20.83
C ARG A 168 -17.43 -5.65 20.94
N ALA A 169 -16.67 -5.21 19.95
CA ALA A 169 -16.14 -3.87 19.90
C ALA A 169 -17.26 -2.82 19.81
N ALA A 170 -18.27 -3.06 18.99
CA ALA A 170 -19.44 -2.19 18.89
C ALA A 170 -20.19 -2.11 20.23
N GLN A 171 -20.50 -3.25 20.86
CA GLN A 171 -21.16 -3.30 22.17
C GLN A 171 -20.34 -2.62 23.29
N ALA A 172 -19.01 -2.62 23.17
CA ALA A 172 -18.11 -1.88 24.07
C ALA A 172 -17.99 -0.38 23.72
N GLY A 173 -18.87 0.18 22.90
CA GLY A 173 -18.87 1.59 22.51
C GLY A 173 -17.72 1.99 21.57
N LYS A 174 -16.98 1.01 21.02
CA LYS A 174 -15.90 1.30 20.07
C LYS A 174 -16.49 1.48 18.67
N ALA A 175 -15.91 2.43 17.94
CA ALA A 175 -16.32 2.68 16.57
C ALA A 175 -15.98 1.51 15.64
N ILE A 176 -16.92 1.10 14.80
CA ILE A 176 -16.79 0.07 13.75
C ILE A 176 -17.05 0.67 12.38
N ALA A 177 -16.60 -0.02 11.32
CA ALA A 177 -16.79 0.44 9.95
C ALA A 177 -18.29 0.45 9.56
N TYR A 178 -18.68 1.39 8.69
CA TYR A 178 -20.03 1.47 8.13
C TYR A 178 -20.53 0.14 7.58
N THR A 179 -19.69 -0.55 6.81
CA THR A 179 -20.05 -1.85 6.23
C THR A 179 -20.45 -2.86 7.30
N SER A 180 -19.67 -2.98 8.37
CA SER A 180 -19.96 -3.88 9.48
C SER A 180 -21.21 -3.44 10.25
N ALA A 181 -21.38 -2.14 10.48
CA ALA A 181 -22.57 -1.59 11.14
C ALA A 181 -23.82 -1.85 10.31
N SER A 182 -23.77 -1.62 8.99
CA SER A 182 -24.88 -1.87 8.06
C SER A 182 -25.25 -3.35 7.99
N GLN A 183 -24.25 -4.24 7.92
CA GLN A 183 -24.45 -5.69 7.90
C GLN A 183 -25.11 -6.22 9.20
N ILE A 184 -24.67 -5.72 10.35
CA ILE A 184 -25.27 -6.07 11.65
C ILE A 184 -26.72 -5.55 11.72
N ALA A 185 -26.97 -4.29 11.31
CA ALA A 185 -28.31 -3.73 11.30
C ALA A 185 -29.26 -4.51 10.39
N GLN A 186 -28.77 -4.92 9.21
CA GLN A 186 -29.54 -5.74 8.26
C GLN A 186 -29.84 -7.13 8.83
N ALA A 187 -28.88 -7.79 9.47
CA ALA A 187 -29.09 -9.08 10.12
C ALA A 187 -30.08 -9.03 11.31
N LEU A 188 -30.17 -7.86 11.97
CA LEU A 188 -31.14 -7.58 13.01
C LEU A 188 -32.52 -7.11 12.49
N HIS A 189 -32.65 -6.94 11.17
CA HIS A 189 -33.87 -6.38 10.52
C HIS A 189 -34.25 -4.99 11.10
N LYS A 190 -33.26 -4.17 11.49
CA LYS A 190 -33.48 -2.84 12.06
C LYS A 190 -32.86 -1.77 11.14
N PRO A 191 -33.47 -0.57 11.07
CA PRO A 191 -32.83 0.58 10.41
C PRO A 191 -31.46 0.88 11.04
N LEU A 192 -30.45 1.20 10.22
CA LEU A 192 -29.09 1.50 10.71
C LEU A 192 -29.10 2.58 11.80
N ALA A 193 -29.85 3.66 11.59
CA ALA A 193 -29.95 4.79 12.53
C ALA A 193 -30.55 4.42 13.90
N GLN A 194 -31.25 3.30 14.00
CA GLN A 194 -31.84 2.83 15.26
C GLN A 194 -30.81 2.10 16.14
N VAL A 195 -29.87 1.39 15.52
CA VAL A 195 -28.89 0.52 16.20
C VAL A 195 -27.47 1.09 16.20
N PHE A 196 -27.18 2.02 15.29
CA PHE A 196 -25.88 2.68 15.19
C PHE A 196 -26.03 4.16 14.89
N ALA A 197 -25.13 4.97 15.44
CA ALA A 197 -24.99 6.39 15.13
C ALA A 197 -23.61 6.68 14.55
N PRO A 198 -23.46 7.66 13.64
CA PRO A 198 -22.16 8.10 13.18
C PRO A 198 -21.27 8.51 14.36
N SER A 199 -20.02 8.04 14.40
CA SER A 199 -19.11 8.33 15.51
C SER A 199 -18.64 9.79 15.61
N GLY A 200 -19.00 10.64 14.64
CA GLY A 200 -18.55 12.03 14.56
C GLY A 200 -17.05 12.21 14.30
N ARG A 201 -16.28 11.14 14.26
CA ARG A 201 -14.84 11.19 13.97
C ARG A 201 -14.61 11.20 12.46
N THR A 202 -14.68 12.40 11.86
CA THR A 202 -14.18 12.61 10.51
C THR A 202 -12.65 12.62 10.55
N ARG A 203 -12.03 11.63 9.93
CA ARG A 203 -10.57 11.59 9.83
C ARG A 203 -10.17 12.17 8.47
N LYS A 204 -9.57 13.34 8.49
CA LYS A 204 -8.92 13.91 7.29
C LYS A 204 -7.84 12.95 6.79
N LEU A 205 -7.75 12.78 5.46
CA LEU A 205 -6.64 12.04 4.91
C LEU A 205 -5.34 12.84 5.05
N SER A 206 -4.25 12.14 5.31
CA SER A 206 -2.92 12.78 5.31
C SER A 206 -2.53 13.17 3.89
N LYS A 207 -1.73 14.23 3.76
CA LYS A 207 -1.14 14.66 2.47
C LYS A 207 -0.43 13.52 1.74
N SER A 208 0.26 12.65 2.47
CA SER A 208 0.88 11.44 1.92
C SER A 208 -0.15 10.46 1.34
N THR A 209 -1.31 10.30 1.97
CA THR A 209 -2.40 9.48 1.43
C THR A 209 -2.96 10.09 0.16
N VAL A 210 -3.18 11.43 0.10
CA VAL A 210 -3.64 12.11 -1.12
C VAL A 210 -2.61 11.97 -2.25
N ALA A 211 -1.31 11.99 -1.95
CA ALA A 211 -0.27 11.72 -2.94
C ALA A 211 -0.36 10.29 -3.53
N HIS A 212 -0.88 9.30 -2.79
CA HIS A 212 -1.16 7.98 -3.37
C HIS A 212 -2.28 8.01 -4.41
N TYR A 213 -3.34 8.82 -4.19
CA TYR A 213 -4.38 9.02 -5.21
C TYR A 213 -3.81 9.68 -6.47
N HIS A 214 -2.95 10.69 -6.31
CA HIS A 214 -2.28 11.32 -7.44
C HIS A 214 -1.43 10.32 -8.24
N ARG A 215 -0.60 9.49 -7.57
CA ARG A 215 0.23 8.47 -8.23
C ARG A 215 -0.62 7.44 -8.98
N PHE A 216 -1.72 6.99 -8.38
CA PHE A 216 -2.66 6.07 -9.01
C PHE A 216 -3.27 6.68 -10.27
N LEU A 217 -3.89 7.87 -10.16
CA LEU A 217 -4.51 8.56 -11.29
C LEU A 217 -3.49 8.89 -12.38
N SER A 218 -2.28 9.30 -11.99
CA SER A 218 -1.20 9.57 -12.94
C SER A 218 -0.81 8.31 -13.73
N ALA A 219 -0.73 7.15 -13.09
CA ALA A 219 -0.47 5.88 -13.77
C ALA A 219 -1.59 5.54 -14.77
N VAL A 220 -2.85 5.65 -14.36
CA VAL A 220 -4.02 5.42 -15.23
C VAL A 220 -4.00 6.36 -16.43
N PHE A 221 -3.79 7.66 -16.22
CA PHE A 221 -3.78 8.64 -17.31
C PHE A 221 -2.54 8.53 -18.21
N THR A 222 -1.40 8.09 -17.69
CA THR A 222 -0.23 7.80 -18.52
C THR A 222 -0.54 6.67 -19.50
N THR A 223 -1.12 5.58 -19.02
CA THR A 223 -1.58 4.49 -19.91
C THR A 223 -2.67 4.97 -20.88
N ALA A 224 -3.56 5.87 -20.46
CA ALA A 224 -4.58 6.44 -21.35
C ALA A 224 -3.95 7.26 -22.50
N VAL A 225 -2.83 7.94 -22.24
CA VAL A 225 -2.05 8.62 -23.31
C VAL A 225 -1.37 7.61 -24.22
N GLU A 226 -0.71 6.59 -23.65
CA GLU A 226 -0.08 5.50 -24.42
C GLU A 226 -1.08 4.77 -25.32
N TRP A 227 -2.30 4.53 -24.81
CA TRP A 227 -3.39 3.91 -25.57
C TRP A 227 -4.14 4.88 -26.46
N GLN A 228 -3.68 6.12 -26.57
CA GLN A 228 -4.27 7.16 -27.43
C GLN A 228 -5.76 7.44 -27.10
N VAL A 229 -6.14 7.38 -25.85
CA VAL A 229 -7.49 7.73 -25.36
C VAL A 229 -7.59 9.23 -25.08
N ILE A 230 -6.51 9.82 -24.57
CA ILE A 230 -6.38 11.26 -24.30
C ILE A 230 -5.03 11.79 -24.78
N PRO A 231 -4.94 13.10 -25.16
CA PRO A 231 -3.71 13.67 -25.71
C PRO A 231 -2.61 13.90 -24.67
N GLU A 232 -3.00 14.19 -23.43
CA GLU A 232 -2.06 14.50 -22.35
C GLU A 232 -2.58 13.99 -21.00
N ASN A 233 -1.65 13.74 -20.09
CA ASN A 233 -1.97 13.34 -18.73
C ASN A 233 -2.35 14.58 -17.88
N PRO A 234 -3.61 14.72 -17.42
CA PRO A 234 -4.04 15.87 -16.64
C PRO A 234 -3.31 15.99 -15.29
N CYS A 235 -2.75 14.90 -14.73
CA CYS A 235 -1.95 14.92 -13.52
C CYS A 235 -0.61 15.65 -13.71
N ALA A 236 -0.06 15.71 -14.93
CA ALA A 236 1.22 16.36 -15.19
C ALA A 236 1.21 17.87 -14.86
N ARG A 237 0.03 18.49 -14.89
CA ARG A 237 -0.16 19.91 -14.58
C ARG A 237 -0.66 20.18 -13.16
N VAL A 238 -0.72 19.14 -12.32
CA VAL A 238 -1.20 19.23 -10.92
C VAL A 238 -0.11 18.72 -9.99
N LYS A 239 0.30 19.56 -9.05
CA LYS A 239 1.21 19.13 -7.98
C LYS A 239 0.37 18.50 -6.86
N PRO A 240 0.69 17.27 -6.41
CA PRO A 240 0.06 16.70 -5.23
C PRO A 240 0.43 17.55 -4.00
N PRO A 241 -0.36 17.48 -2.92
CA PRO A 241 -0.01 18.12 -1.66
C PRO A 241 1.39 17.73 -1.21
N LYS A 242 2.20 18.71 -0.79
CA LYS A 242 3.57 18.48 -0.35
C LYS A 242 3.57 17.61 0.91
N GLU A 243 4.18 16.45 0.84
CA GLU A 243 4.35 15.57 1.98
C GLU A 243 5.31 16.21 3.00
N GLU A 244 4.90 16.25 4.25
CA GLU A 244 5.78 16.61 5.35
C GLU A 244 6.69 15.42 5.64
N ARG A 245 8.00 15.62 5.57
CA ARG A 245 8.95 14.60 5.99
C ARG A 245 8.80 14.42 7.50
N LYS A 246 8.37 13.25 7.92
CA LYS A 246 8.39 12.88 9.32
C LYS A 246 9.77 12.35 9.64
N ASP A 247 10.31 12.76 10.78
CA ASP A 247 11.55 12.20 11.28
C ASP A 247 11.42 10.69 11.45
N VAL A 248 12.45 10.01 11.02
CA VAL A 248 12.50 8.55 11.09
C VAL A 248 12.67 8.15 12.54
N GLN A 249 11.70 7.44 13.09
CA GLN A 249 11.76 6.92 14.45
C GLN A 249 12.74 5.75 14.53
N TYR A 250 13.76 5.86 15.37
CA TYR A 250 14.72 4.80 15.70
C TYR A 250 15.03 4.86 17.20
N LEU A 251 15.68 3.85 17.73
CA LEU A 251 16.18 3.80 19.09
C LEU A 251 17.69 4.11 19.12
N ASP A 252 18.12 4.88 20.07
CA ASP A 252 19.54 4.99 20.40
C ASP A 252 20.07 3.70 21.07
N GLU A 253 21.35 3.64 21.34
CA GLU A 253 22.01 2.48 21.94
C GLU A 253 21.41 2.10 23.31
N LYS A 254 21.17 3.07 24.17
CA LYS A 254 20.59 2.85 25.50
C LYS A 254 19.16 2.34 25.43
N GLN A 255 18.36 2.94 24.55
CA GLN A 255 16.97 2.52 24.32
C GLN A 255 16.90 1.12 23.70
N ALA A 256 17.83 0.78 22.79
CA ALA A 256 17.91 -0.56 22.21
C ALA A 256 18.32 -1.61 23.26
N ALA A 257 19.22 -1.26 24.20
CA ALA A 257 19.59 -2.13 25.32
C ALA A 257 18.41 -2.36 26.27
N ILE A 258 17.65 -1.32 26.64
CA ILE A 258 16.42 -1.44 27.45
C ILE A 258 15.40 -2.35 26.77
N LEU A 259 15.22 -2.22 25.45
CA LEU A 259 14.31 -3.07 24.69
C LEU A 259 14.75 -4.54 24.74
N LEU A 260 16.05 -4.82 24.51
CA LEU A 260 16.60 -6.19 24.52
C LEU A 260 16.52 -6.86 25.89
N ASP A 261 16.76 -6.11 26.96
CA ASP A 261 16.64 -6.59 28.32
C ASP A 261 15.19 -6.96 28.64
N ALA A 262 14.26 -6.03 28.42
CA ALA A 262 12.85 -6.27 28.66
C ALA A 262 12.23 -7.40 27.81
N LEU A 263 12.84 -7.75 26.67
CA LEU A 263 12.41 -8.88 25.84
C LEU A 263 12.64 -10.23 26.51
N GLN A 264 13.50 -10.32 27.54
CA GLN A 264 13.79 -11.60 28.23
C GLN A 264 12.51 -12.17 28.88
N GLU A 265 11.65 -11.30 29.41
CA GLU A 265 10.40 -11.65 30.08
C GLU A 265 9.20 -11.79 29.13
N GLN A 266 9.42 -11.67 27.82
CA GLN A 266 8.35 -11.71 26.84
C GLN A 266 8.16 -13.12 26.24
N PRO A 267 6.97 -13.43 25.66
CA PRO A 267 6.75 -14.69 24.97
C PRO A 267 7.86 -14.97 23.96
N PHE A 268 8.45 -16.15 24.03
CA PHE A 268 9.70 -16.52 23.36
C PHE A 268 9.71 -16.15 21.86
N GLN A 269 8.64 -16.44 21.14
CA GLN A 269 8.58 -16.15 19.70
C GLN A 269 8.70 -14.64 19.42
N TYR A 270 8.09 -13.77 20.22
CA TYR A 270 8.23 -12.31 20.04
C TYR A 270 9.65 -11.84 20.38
N ARG A 271 10.25 -12.39 21.43
CA ARG A 271 11.68 -12.16 21.76
C ARG A 271 12.56 -12.53 20.57
N ALA A 272 12.43 -13.73 20.01
CA ALA A 272 13.21 -14.19 18.87
C ALA A 272 12.97 -13.32 17.62
N MET A 273 11.72 -12.95 17.32
CA MET A 273 11.39 -12.10 16.17
C MET A 273 11.99 -10.69 16.28
N VAL A 274 11.84 -10.04 17.43
CA VAL A 274 12.28 -8.65 17.62
C VAL A 274 13.80 -8.57 17.67
N THR A 275 14.45 -9.51 18.36
CA THR A 275 15.91 -9.61 18.39
C THR A 275 16.46 -9.85 16.97
N THR A 276 15.88 -10.78 16.22
CA THR A 276 16.29 -11.04 14.83
C THR A 276 16.12 -9.78 13.95
N LEU A 277 15.00 -9.04 14.06
CA LEU A 277 14.81 -7.79 13.32
C LEU A 277 15.86 -6.73 13.67
N LEU A 278 16.16 -6.56 14.95
CA LEU A 278 17.11 -5.55 15.40
C LEU A 278 18.53 -5.85 14.91
N TYR A 279 18.99 -7.11 15.00
CA TYR A 279 20.34 -7.49 14.60
C TYR A 279 20.51 -7.67 13.09
N SER A 280 19.46 -8.03 12.37
CA SER A 280 19.53 -8.27 10.92
C SER A 280 19.20 -7.03 10.09
N GLY A 281 18.39 -6.12 10.59
CA GLY A 281 17.81 -5.02 9.83
C GLY A 281 16.86 -5.47 8.71
N MET A 282 16.34 -6.71 8.75
CA MET A 282 15.38 -7.24 7.78
C MET A 282 14.09 -6.42 7.73
N ARG A 283 13.43 -6.41 6.56
CA ARG A 283 12.07 -5.91 6.48
C ARG A 283 11.12 -6.88 7.20
N ARG A 284 10.03 -6.35 7.76
CA ARG A 284 9.01 -7.19 8.42
C ARG A 284 8.54 -8.36 7.56
N GLY A 285 8.30 -8.11 6.27
CA GLY A 285 7.87 -9.16 5.35
C GLY A 285 8.95 -10.19 5.06
N GLU A 286 10.23 -9.81 5.06
CA GLU A 286 11.36 -10.72 4.92
C GLU A 286 11.45 -11.65 6.15
N LEU A 287 11.33 -11.10 7.35
CA LEU A 287 11.30 -11.91 8.58
C LEU A 287 10.12 -12.89 8.59
N CYS A 288 8.91 -12.43 8.27
CA CYS A 288 7.72 -13.29 8.25
C CYS A 288 7.71 -14.30 7.09
N GLY A 289 8.50 -14.04 6.05
CA GLY A 289 8.70 -14.95 4.91
C GLY A 289 9.84 -15.95 5.10
N LEU A 290 10.69 -15.78 6.11
CA LEU A 290 11.85 -16.62 6.36
C LEU A 290 11.45 -18.09 6.58
N GLU A 291 12.13 -19.01 5.93
CA GLU A 291 11.96 -20.46 6.08
C GLU A 291 13.18 -21.08 6.75
N TRP A 292 13.02 -22.31 7.28
CA TRP A 292 14.13 -23.01 7.92
C TRP A 292 15.26 -23.33 6.96
N ASP A 293 14.97 -23.55 5.68
CA ASP A 293 15.96 -23.80 4.64
C ASP A 293 16.83 -22.57 4.31
N ASP A 294 16.40 -21.37 4.75
CA ASP A 294 17.14 -20.12 4.59
C ASP A 294 18.14 -19.88 5.73
N VAL A 295 18.16 -20.73 6.77
CA VAL A 295 18.99 -20.55 7.97
C VAL A 295 20.11 -21.58 8.02
N ASP A 296 21.33 -21.13 7.79
CA ASP A 296 22.54 -21.93 7.97
C ASP A 296 23.10 -21.72 9.38
N PHE A 297 22.82 -22.65 10.28
CA PHE A 297 23.27 -22.60 11.67
C PHE A 297 24.79 -22.77 11.80
N HIS A 298 25.40 -23.60 10.93
CA HIS A 298 26.82 -23.86 10.98
C HIS A 298 27.68 -22.65 10.66
N ASN A 299 27.34 -21.93 9.58
CA ASN A 299 28.04 -20.73 9.15
C ASN A 299 27.45 -19.44 9.74
N ARG A 300 26.36 -19.53 10.48
CA ARG A 300 25.60 -18.42 11.06
C ARG A 300 25.09 -17.44 9.99
N LEU A 301 24.56 -17.97 8.89
CA LEU A 301 24.08 -17.19 7.76
C LEU A 301 22.55 -17.26 7.66
N ILE A 302 21.96 -16.17 7.22
CA ILE A 302 20.56 -16.13 6.78
C ILE A 302 20.52 -15.67 5.32
N HIS A 303 19.78 -16.41 4.50
CA HIS A 303 19.49 -16.09 3.12
C HIS A 303 18.13 -15.36 3.03
N VAL A 304 18.15 -14.08 2.66
CA VAL A 304 16.93 -13.29 2.46
C VAL A 304 16.60 -13.33 0.98
N ASN A 305 15.68 -14.19 0.59
CA ASN A 305 15.30 -14.45 -0.81
C ASN A 305 13.79 -14.30 -1.07
N ARG A 306 12.98 -14.11 -0.02
CA ARG A 306 11.51 -13.97 -0.13
C ARG A 306 10.95 -12.91 0.82
N ASN A 307 9.71 -12.52 0.54
CA ASN A 307 9.01 -11.49 1.30
C ASN A 307 7.55 -11.89 1.47
N ALA A 308 7.09 -12.06 2.70
CA ALA A 308 5.67 -12.27 2.96
C ALA A 308 4.88 -11.00 2.69
N VAL A 309 3.70 -11.14 2.06
CA VAL A 309 2.76 -10.06 1.79
C VAL A 309 1.38 -10.43 2.33
N TYR A 310 0.64 -9.46 2.79
CA TYR A 310 -0.76 -9.66 3.17
C TYR A 310 -1.66 -9.34 1.99
N ILE A 311 -2.49 -10.29 1.61
CA ILE A 311 -3.49 -10.14 0.56
C ILE A 311 -4.87 -10.17 1.23
N PRO A 312 -5.69 -9.10 1.11
CA PRO A 312 -7.03 -9.07 1.65
C PRO A 312 -7.85 -10.27 1.16
N GLY A 313 -8.53 -10.96 2.10
CA GLY A 313 -9.31 -12.17 1.81
C GLY A 313 -8.53 -13.48 1.69
N LYS A 314 -7.22 -13.43 1.39
CA LYS A 314 -6.34 -14.63 1.28
C LYS A 314 -5.37 -14.78 2.45
N GLY A 315 -5.15 -13.71 3.24
CA GLY A 315 -4.21 -13.73 4.37
C GLY A 315 -2.75 -13.46 3.97
N THR A 316 -1.79 -14.01 4.75
CA THR A 316 -0.36 -13.90 4.46
C THR A 316 0.03 -14.91 3.39
N ALA A 317 0.65 -14.44 2.33
CA ALA A 317 1.15 -15.23 1.20
C ALA A 317 2.61 -14.86 0.90
N ASP A 318 3.33 -15.76 0.25
CA ASP A 318 4.66 -15.46 -0.23
C ASP A 318 4.60 -14.53 -1.44
N GLY A 319 5.41 -13.49 -1.39
CA GLY A 319 5.67 -12.59 -2.50
C GLY A 319 7.13 -12.70 -2.92
N THR A 320 7.39 -12.49 -4.19
CA THR A 320 8.76 -12.37 -4.68
C THR A 320 9.42 -11.12 -4.11
N THR A 321 10.73 -11.15 -3.89
CA THR A 321 11.52 -9.95 -3.59
C THR A 321 11.33 -8.93 -4.71
N LYS A 322 11.37 -7.64 -4.37
CA LYS A 322 11.00 -6.55 -5.30
C LYS A 322 12.00 -6.37 -6.45
N THR A 323 13.24 -6.79 -6.24
CA THR A 323 14.38 -6.64 -7.18
C THR A 323 15.42 -7.69 -6.87
N GLU A 324 16.25 -8.07 -7.82
CA GLU A 324 17.44 -8.94 -7.62
C GLU A 324 18.34 -8.45 -6.47
N ASN A 325 18.49 -7.15 -6.31
CA ASN A 325 19.25 -6.54 -5.19
C ASN A 325 18.60 -6.74 -3.80
N SER A 326 17.41 -7.32 -3.72
CA SER A 326 16.78 -7.66 -2.43
C SER A 326 17.21 -9.03 -1.91
N GLU A 327 17.74 -9.88 -2.77
CA GLU A 327 18.33 -11.16 -2.37
C GLU A 327 19.72 -10.91 -1.80
N ARG A 328 19.95 -11.42 -0.61
CA ARG A 328 21.22 -11.23 0.08
C ARG A 328 21.43 -12.29 1.16
N VAL A 329 22.70 -12.55 1.42
CA VAL A 329 23.13 -13.37 2.53
C VAL A 329 23.73 -12.47 3.60
N MET A 330 23.40 -12.73 4.87
CA MET A 330 23.96 -11.97 5.98
C MET A 330 24.38 -12.88 7.11
N LYS A 331 25.53 -12.59 7.71
CA LYS A 331 26.00 -13.23 8.93
C LYS A 331 25.36 -12.61 10.16
N LEU A 332 24.88 -13.43 11.08
CA LEU A 332 24.29 -12.97 12.34
C LEU A 332 25.15 -13.41 13.54
N PRO A 333 25.07 -12.67 14.64
CA PRO A 333 25.78 -13.05 15.88
C PRO A 333 25.15 -14.29 16.50
N SER A 334 25.94 -15.02 17.32
CA SER A 334 25.52 -16.25 17.96
C SER A 334 24.21 -16.08 18.74
N VAL A 335 24.03 -14.99 19.47
CA VAL A 335 22.82 -14.72 20.26
C VAL A 335 21.52 -14.83 19.43
N VAL A 336 21.56 -14.45 18.14
CA VAL A 336 20.39 -14.57 17.25
C VAL A 336 20.23 -16.03 16.78
N MET A 337 21.34 -16.69 16.47
CA MET A 337 21.30 -18.08 16.01
C MET A 337 20.82 -19.03 17.12
N ASP A 338 21.25 -18.81 18.35
CA ASP A 338 20.81 -19.57 19.53
C ASP A 338 19.30 -19.42 19.76
N LEU A 339 18.77 -18.18 19.58
CA LEU A 339 17.32 -17.93 19.64
C LEU A 339 16.56 -18.62 18.50
N LEU A 340 17.13 -18.69 17.30
CA LEU A 340 16.50 -19.36 16.16
C LEU A 340 16.53 -20.88 16.34
N GLU A 341 17.58 -21.44 16.90
CA GLU A 341 17.70 -22.86 17.23
C GLU A 341 16.66 -23.28 18.26
N GLU A 342 16.53 -22.51 19.33
CA GLU A 342 15.52 -22.71 20.36
C GLU A 342 14.08 -22.50 19.79
N GLN A 343 13.89 -21.56 18.86
CA GLN A 343 12.61 -21.40 18.14
C GLN A 343 12.26 -22.66 17.34
N ARG A 344 13.24 -23.26 16.67
CA ARG A 344 13.07 -24.50 15.92
C ARG A 344 12.66 -25.66 16.83
N ARG A 345 13.31 -25.78 17.99
CA ARG A 345 13.00 -26.79 19.00
C ARG A 345 11.55 -26.62 19.49
N LYS A 346 11.17 -25.42 19.94
CA LYS A 346 9.80 -25.13 20.40
C LYS A 346 8.74 -25.34 19.33
N GLN A 347 9.03 -24.97 18.11
CA GLN A 347 8.11 -25.20 16.99
C GLN A 347 7.93 -26.70 16.69
N THR A 348 9.00 -27.52 16.83
CA THR A 348 8.94 -28.96 16.67
C THR A 348 8.09 -29.60 17.78
N GLU A 349 8.25 -29.19 19.02
CA GLU A 349 7.40 -29.62 20.15
C GLU A 349 5.92 -29.29 19.88
N GLN A 350 5.65 -28.08 19.41
CA GLN A 350 4.30 -27.63 19.11
C GLN A 350 3.67 -28.41 17.94
N ARG A 351 4.47 -28.73 16.91
CA ARG A 351 4.06 -29.59 15.79
C ARG A 351 3.62 -30.98 16.28
N LEU A 352 4.41 -31.58 17.16
CA LEU A 352 4.08 -32.88 17.74
C LEU A 352 2.78 -32.84 18.55
N LEU A 353 2.54 -31.78 19.33
CA LEU A 353 1.31 -31.60 20.11
C LEU A 353 0.07 -31.40 19.22
N MET A 354 0.22 -30.76 18.07
CA MET A 354 -0.89 -30.46 17.15
C MET A 354 -1.22 -31.64 16.22
N GLY A 355 -0.25 -32.54 15.95
CA GLY A 355 -0.43 -33.69 15.03
C GLY A 355 -0.97 -33.26 13.67
N ASP A 356 -2.00 -33.90 13.18
CA ASP A 356 -2.61 -33.67 11.86
C ASP A 356 -3.21 -32.26 11.71
N ARG A 357 -3.41 -31.53 12.81
CA ARG A 357 -3.91 -30.14 12.77
C ARG A 357 -2.81 -29.12 12.49
N TRP A 358 -1.55 -29.55 12.41
CA TRP A 358 -0.43 -28.70 12.07
C TRP A 358 -0.42 -28.36 10.59
N ASN A 359 -0.30 -27.07 10.28
CA ASN A 359 -0.06 -26.60 8.92
C ASN A 359 1.44 -26.43 8.68
N ASP A 360 2.03 -27.27 7.86
CA ASP A 360 3.47 -27.21 7.56
C ASP A 360 3.78 -26.12 6.54
N SER A 361 3.92 -24.90 7.02
CA SER A 361 4.29 -23.73 6.20
C SER A 361 5.81 -23.60 5.98
N ARG A 362 6.64 -24.43 6.62
CA ARG A 362 8.11 -24.35 6.67
C ARG A 362 8.67 -23.02 7.21
N LYS A 363 7.82 -22.08 7.61
CA LYS A 363 8.22 -20.75 8.10
C LYS A 363 8.85 -20.84 9.49
N VAL A 364 9.86 -20.00 9.73
CA VAL A 364 10.53 -19.88 11.04
C VAL A 364 9.56 -19.37 12.11
N PHE A 365 8.69 -18.41 11.75
CA PHE A 365 7.73 -17.83 12.67
C PHE A 365 6.30 -18.11 12.21
N THR A 366 5.56 -18.82 13.08
CA THR A 366 4.22 -19.31 12.75
C THR A 366 3.20 -18.93 13.82
N GLN A 367 1.94 -19.08 13.47
CA GLN A 367 0.85 -19.15 14.43
C GLN A 367 0.91 -20.49 15.19
N PRO A 368 0.18 -20.63 16.31
CA PRO A 368 0.16 -21.89 17.09
C PRO A 368 -0.23 -23.14 16.29
N ASN A 369 -0.90 -22.99 15.17
CA ASN A 369 -1.30 -24.08 14.27
C ASN A 369 -0.38 -24.26 13.05
N GLY A 370 0.81 -23.66 13.04
CA GLY A 370 1.78 -23.78 11.96
C GLY A 370 1.53 -22.86 10.74
N LYS A 371 0.39 -22.16 10.65
CA LYS A 371 0.15 -21.17 9.59
C LYS A 371 1.12 -20.01 9.69
N PRO A 372 1.47 -19.33 8.57
CA PRO A 372 2.30 -18.14 8.60
C PRO A 372 1.80 -17.09 9.59
N ILE A 373 2.72 -16.43 10.30
CA ILE A 373 2.35 -15.41 11.27
C ILE A 373 1.69 -14.20 10.59
N CYS A 374 0.72 -13.60 11.26
CA CYS A 374 0.09 -12.37 10.77
C CYS A 374 1.03 -11.18 11.00
N MET A 375 1.53 -10.59 9.92
CA MET A 375 2.47 -9.45 9.96
C MET A 375 1.94 -8.24 10.74
N SER A 376 0.61 -8.01 10.73
CA SER A 376 0.00 -6.90 11.46
C SER A 376 0.03 -7.10 12.97
N SER A 377 0.00 -8.36 13.44
CA SER A 377 0.08 -8.71 14.86
C SER A 377 1.45 -8.33 15.42
N LEU A 378 2.53 -8.66 14.70
CA LEU A 378 3.90 -8.29 15.10
C LEU A 378 4.05 -6.77 15.22
N SER A 379 3.61 -5.99 14.22
CA SER A 379 3.74 -4.53 14.27
C SER A 379 2.93 -3.90 15.41
N LYS A 380 1.73 -4.42 15.68
CA LYS A 380 0.90 -3.94 16.80
C LYS A 380 1.53 -4.30 18.14
N TRP A 381 2.12 -5.50 18.25
CA TRP A 381 2.79 -5.95 19.45
C TRP A 381 4.02 -5.10 19.75
N ILE A 382 4.94 -4.92 18.78
CA ILE A 382 6.15 -4.10 18.92
C ILE A 382 5.77 -2.69 19.40
N LYS A 383 4.78 -2.05 18.77
CA LYS A 383 4.35 -0.70 19.14
C LYS A 383 3.83 -0.62 20.57
N ARG A 384 3.01 -1.58 21.00
CA ARG A 384 2.48 -1.60 22.38
C ARG A 384 3.59 -1.86 23.39
N PHE A 385 4.48 -2.79 23.07
CA PHE A 385 5.57 -3.15 23.94
C PHE A 385 6.57 -1.99 24.13
N SER A 386 6.96 -1.30 23.06
CA SER A 386 7.85 -0.14 23.22
C SER A 386 7.22 0.96 24.07
N VAL A 387 5.92 1.25 23.88
CA VAL A 387 5.20 2.25 24.70
C VAL A 387 5.11 1.84 26.16
N SER A 388 4.91 0.55 26.48
CA SER A 388 4.88 0.08 27.88
C SER A 388 6.22 0.21 28.60
N LEU A 389 7.32 0.32 27.85
CA LEU A 389 8.67 0.56 28.39
C LEU A 389 9.02 2.06 28.48
N GLY A 390 8.09 2.98 28.16
CA GLY A 390 8.38 4.41 28.07
C GLY A 390 9.22 4.80 26.85
N LEU A 391 9.44 3.87 25.91
CA LEU A 391 10.18 4.13 24.68
C LEU A 391 9.28 4.78 23.60
N PRO A 392 9.86 5.44 22.59
CA PRO A 392 9.10 5.90 21.45
C PRO A 392 8.27 4.77 20.80
N PRO A 393 7.10 5.07 20.22
CA PRO A 393 6.28 4.06 19.54
C PRO A 393 6.95 3.58 18.26
N ILE A 394 7.70 2.49 18.34
CA ILE A 394 8.45 1.89 17.23
C ILE A 394 7.65 0.82 16.48
N THR A 395 8.13 0.49 15.30
CA THR A 395 7.62 -0.55 14.42
C THR A 395 8.77 -1.47 13.98
N ALA A 396 8.47 -2.57 13.29
CA ALA A 396 9.51 -3.40 12.67
C ALA A 396 10.42 -2.60 11.71
N HIS A 397 9.88 -1.55 11.07
CA HIS A 397 10.66 -0.67 10.21
C HIS A 397 11.58 0.27 11.02
N SER A 398 11.13 0.71 12.19
CA SER A 398 11.96 1.48 13.13
C SER A 398 13.14 0.67 13.64
N LEU A 399 12.96 -0.64 13.92
CA LEU A 399 14.07 -1.55 14.30
C LEU A 399 15.13 -1.67 13.20
N ARG A 400 14.71 -1.69 11.94
CA ARG A 400 15.62 -1.65 10.82
C ARG A 400 16.38 -0.32 10.75
N HIS A 401 15.72 0.81 11.03
CA HIS A 401 16.39 2.10 11.13
C HIS A 401 17.36 2.13 12.31
N THR A 402 16.98 1.58 13.45
CA THR A 402 17.88 1.41 14.61
C THR A 402 19.12 0.61 14.23
N ASN A 403 18.98 -0.54 13.59
CA ASN A 403 20.11 -1.36 13.10
C ASN A 403 21.07 -0.55 12.23
N ALA A 404 20.54 0.16 11.24
CA ALA A 404 21.35 0.96 10.34
C ALA A 404 22.07 2.11 11.04
N THR A 405 21.34 2.84 11.92
CA THR A 405 21.89 3.96 12.70
C THR A 405 23.03 3.49 13.60
N LEU A 406 22.82 2.39 14.34
CA LEU A 406 23.86 1.82 15.22
C LEU A 406 25.08 1.31 14.46
N LEU A 407 24.89 0.67 13.30
CA LEU A 407 26.01 0.22 12.47
C LEU A 407 26.82 1.38 11.91
N ILE A 408 26.16 2.45 11.45
CA ILE A 408 26.84 3.65 10.93
C ILE A 408 27.56 4.39 12.07
N ALA A 409 26.90 4.57 13.21
CA ALA A 409 27.51 5.18 14.40
C ALA A 409 28.71 4.36 14.90
N GLY A 410 28.69 3.03 14.78
CA GLY A 410 29.82 2.14 15.06
C GLY A 410 30.89 2.08 13.96
N GLY A 411 30.90 3.03 13.00
CA GLY A 411 31.95 3.15 11.97
C GLY A 411 31.79 2.20 10.76
N THR A 412 30.67 1.43 10.67
CA THR A 412 30.47 0.53 9.52
C THR A 412 30.25 1.35 8.24
N ASN A 413 30.98 1.01 7.17
CA ASN A 413 30.87 1.70 5.88
C ASN A 413 29.42 1.68 5.35
N ILE A 414 28.94 2.80 4.87
CA ILE A 414 27.56 3.00 4.40
C ILE A 414 27.14 2.06 3.27
N ARG A 415 28.09 1.65 2.39
CA ARG A 415 27.82 0.67 1.32
C ARG A 415 27.56 -0.71 1.92
N THR A 416 28.33 -1.11 2.95
CA THR A 416 28.12 -2.35 3.67
C THR A 416 26.75 -2.36 4.35
N VAL A 417 26.38 -1.26 5.01
CA VAL A 417 25.05 -1.11 5.63
C VAL A 417 23.96 -1.18 4.55
N ALA A 418 24.10 -0.48 3.44
CA ALA A 418 23.16 -0.50 2.32
C ALA A 418 22.96 -1.92 1.75
N GLY A 419 24.06 -2.66 1.52
CA GLY A 419 24.04 -4.04 1.08
C GLY A 419 23.34 -4.95 2.09
N ARG A 420 23.69 -4.85 3.38
CA ARG A 420 23.05 -5.60 4.47
C ARG A 420 21.54 -5.35 4.56
N LEU A 421 21.13 -4.11 4.35
CA LEU A 421 19.70 -3.75 4.33
C LEU A 421 19.02 -4.14 3.00
N GLY A 422 19.72 -4.39 1.91
CA GLY A 422 19.14 -4.59 0.59
C GLY A 422 18.50 -3.31 0.05
N HIS A 423 19.21 -2.19 0.14
CA HIS A 423 18.86 -0.95 -0.54
C HIS A 423 19.46 -0.96 -1.95
N ALA A 424 18.65 -0.64 -2.96
CA ALA A 424 19.10 -0.61 -4.35
C ALA A 424 20.17 0.47 -4.60
N SER A 425 20.21 1.52 -3.75
CA SER A 425 21.21 2.59 -3.83
C SER A 425 21.72 2.98 -2.44
N PRO A 426 23.05 3.14 -2.26
CA PRO A 426 23.65 3.69 -1.05
C PRO A 426 23.15 5.11 -0.71
N SER A 427 22.75 5.90 -1.71
CA SER A 427 22.18 7.24 -1.50
C SER A 427 20.89 7.20 -0.68
N THR A 428 20.10 6.12 -0.80
CA THR A 428 18.91 5.91 0.05
C THR A 428 19.30 5.80 1.52
N THR A 429 20.40 5.08 1.82
CA THR A 429 20.94 4.95 3.18
C THR A 429 21.48 6.30 3.66
N GLY A 430 22.29 7.00 2.86
CA GLY A 430 22.86 8.31 3.21
C GLY A 430 21.81 9.38 3.53
N ASN A 431 20.77 9.46 2.70
CA ASN A 431 19.69 10.43 2.89
C ASN A 431 18.82 10.18 4.13
N ILE A 432 18.67 8.92 4.54
CA ILE A 432 17.85 8.53 5.70
C ILE A 432 18.66 8.71 6.99
N TYR A 433 19.97 8.40 6.98
CA TYR A 433 20.82 8.31 8.17
C TYR A 433 21.86 9.43 8.28
N SER A 434 21.60 10.60 7.69
CA SER A 434 22.51 11.74 7.71
C SER A 434 22.94 12.19 9.12
N HIS A 435 22.07 12.03 10.13
CA HIS A 435 22.43 12.33 11.52
C HIS A 435 23.46 11.34 12.08
N ALA A 436 23.35 10.06 11.78
CA ALA A 436 24.31 9.04 12.22
C ALA A 436 25.69 9.22 11.55
N ILE A 437 25.73 9.81 10.37
CA ILE A 437 26.99 10.14 9.66
C ILE A 437 27.77 11.22 10.42
N LYS A 438 27.10 12.19 11.06
CA LYS A 438 27.79 13.21 11.87
C LYS A 438 28.50 12.59 13.07
N THR A 439 27.83 11.69 13.78
CA THR A 439 28.43 10.95 14.91
C THR A 439 29.61 10.07 14.44
N ALA A 440 29.48 9.45 13.25
CA ALA A 440 30.57 8.67 12.66
C ALA A 440 31.77 9.55 12.26
N ASP A 441 31.55 10.81 11.87
CA ASP A 441 32.61 11.77 11.56
C ASP A 441 33.39 12.18 12.83
N GLU A 442 32.71 12.37 13.95
CA GLU A 442 33.36 12.60 15.25
C GLU A 442 34.25 11.41 15.65
N ILE A 443 33.73 10.17 15.54
CA ILE A 443 34.51 8.95 15.80
C ILE A 443 35.69 8.83 14.83
N ALA A 444 35.55 9.20 13.58
CA ALA A 444 36.61 9.16 12.60
C ALA A 444 37.71 10.16 12.94
N ALA A 445 37.36 11.37 13.40
CA ALA A 445 38.31 12.37 13.86
C ALA A 445 39.10 11.88 15.09
N ASP A 446 38.43 11.35 16.09
CA ASP A 446 39.05 10.76 17.29
C ASP A 446 39.98 9.59 16.94
N SER A 447 39.53 8.73 16.00
CA SER A 447 40.34 7.60 15.51
C SER A 447 41.59 8.06 14.78
N LEU A 448 41.50 9.14 14.00
CA LEU A 448 42.64 9.72 13.29
C LEU A 448 43.61 10.33 14.30
N ASP A 449 43.12 11.03 15.29
CA ASP A 449 43.95 11.59 16.37
C ASP A 449 44.69 10.49 17.15
N ALA A 450 43.98 9.41 17.52
CA ALA A 450 44.60 8.26 18.19
C ALA A 450 45.64 7.53 17.32
N LEU A 451 45.48 7.51 16.00
CA LEU A 451 46.45 6.92 15.07
C LEU A 451 47.70 7.79 14.86
N LEU A 452 47.50 9.07 14.78
CA LEU A 452 48.58 10.02 14.50
C LEU A 452 49.31 10.50 15.77
N ASN A 453 48.65 10.44 16.94
CA ASN A 453 49.20 10.82 18.24
C ASN A 453 49.18 9.64 19.24
N PRO A 454 49.83 8.50 18.94
CA PRO A 454 49.76 7.28 19.76
C PRO A 454 50.45 7.40 21.15
N ALA A 455 51.20 8.45 21.41
CA ALA A 455 51.77 8.73 22.71
C ALA A 455 51.64 10.22 22.96
N GLY A 456 50.64 10.61 23.74
CA GLY A 456 50.38 11.97 24.20
C GLY A 456 51.53 12.95 24.13
N TYR A 457 51.87 13.48 22.94
CA TYR A 457 52.68 14.67 22.82
C TYR A 457 51.85 15.83 23.36
N ARG A 458 51.86 15.99 24.69
CA ARG A 458 51.51 17.27 25.28
C ARG A 458 52.59 18.26 24.87
N HIS A 459 52.27 19.11 23.94
CA HIS A 459 53.05 20.32 23.75
C HIS A 459 53.03 21.09 25.08
N ALA A 460 54.20 21.18 25.72
CA ALA A 460 54.46 22.02 26.85
C ALA A 460 54.38 23.50 26.47
#